data_d73eebfcd69cf2146b10493e1f396bee
#
_entry.id   d73eebfcd69cf2146b10493e1f396bee
#
_cell.length_a   1.000
_cell.length_b   1.000
_cell.length_c   1.000
_cell.angle_alpha   90.00
_cell.angle_beta   90.00
_cell.angle_gamma   90.00
#
_symmetry.space_group_name_H-M   'P 1'
#
loop_
_entity.id
_entity.type
_entity.pdbx_description
1 polymer ?
#
loop_
_entity_poly.entity_id
_entity_poly.type
_entity_poly.pdbx_seq_one_letter_code
_entity_poly.pdbx_strand_id
1 'polypeptide(L)'
;MLYFAYGSNLNHFQMKRRCKDSKYLKKINLKNFRLTFRSKYRAADIETKKNSIVPGGLFEISKSDEKKLDIYEDYPILYKKIYFIYNNKKIMTYTMCKKTSFTFPTEKYLNVVKRGYKAVSYTHLTLPTSDLV
;
A
#
# COMPACT_ATOMS: atom_id res chain seq x y z
N MET A 1 15.68 -5.56 -1.06
CA MET A 1 15.23 -4.21 -0.65
C MET A 1 13.95 -4.34 0.16
N LEU A 2 13.64 -3.33 0.95
CA LEU A 2 12.44 -3.30 1.79
C LEU A 2 11.33 -2.49 1.10
N TYR A 3 10.12 -3.04 1.14
CA TYR A 3 8.93 -2.49 0.50
C TYR A 3 7.76 -2.46 1.50
N PHE A 4 7.09 -1.31 1.58
CA PHE A 4 5.91 -1.13 2.42
C PHE A 4 4.64 -1.25 1.57
N ALA A 5 3.81 -2.24 1.87
CA ALA A 5 2.55 -2.47 1.20
C ALA A 5 1.39 -2.02 2.09
N TYR A 6 0.50 -1.20 1.52
CA TYR A 6 -0.67 -0.69 2.26
C TYR A 6 -2.01 -0.93 1.52
N GLY A 7 -1.94 -1.33 0.26
CA GLY A 7 -3.12 -1.58 -0.58
C GLY A 7 -3.29 -3.05 -0.90
N SER A 8 -3.57 -3.37 -2.16
CA SER A 8 -3.81 -4.76 -2.56
C SER A 8 -2.61 -5.67 -2.36
N ASN A 9 -1.39 -5.12 -2.40
CA ASN A 9 -0.17 -5.92 -2.19
C ASN A 9 0.00 -6.36 -0.73
N LEU A 10 -0.75 -5.80 0.20
CA LEU A 10 -0.79 -6.29 1.57
C LEU A 10 -1.46 -7.67 1.65
N ASN A 11 -2.30 -7.99 0.68
CA ASN A 11 -2.88 -9.31 0.55
C ASN A 11 -1.77 -10.29 0.16
N HIS A 12 -1.45 -11.23 1.04
CA HIS A 12 -0.31 -12.14 0.86
C HIS A 12 -0.46 -13.01 -0.39
N PHE A 13 -1.67 -13.41 -0.72
CA PHE A 13 -1.93 -14.19 -1.93
C PHE A 13 -1.61 -13.37 -3.19
N GLN A 14 -2.07 -12.14 -3.24
CA GLN A 14 -1.79 -11.24 -4.36
C GLN A 14 -0.30 -10.93 -4.45
N MET A 15 0.32 -10.62 -3.32
CA MET A 15 1.74 -10.28 -3.29
C MET A 15 2.61 -11.45 -3.76
N LYS A 16 2.28 -12.67 -3.33
CA LYS A 16 3.03 -13.86 -3.73
C LYS A 16 2.88 -14.18 -5.22
N ARG A 17 1.71 -13.91 -5.78
CA ARG A 17 1.50 -14.08 -7.22
C ARG A 17 2.30 -13.08 -8.05
N ARG A 18 2.41 -11.83 -7.58
CA ARG A 18 3.13 -10.76 -8.30
C ARG A 18 4.63 -10.87 -8.09
N CYS A 19 5.05 -11.24 -6.91
CA CYS A 19 6.44 -11.17 -6.45
C CYS A 19 6.83 -12.49 -5.79
N LYS A 20 7.33 -13.42 -6.58
CA LYS A 20 7.64 -14.80 -6.11
C LYS A 20 8.70 -14.83 -5.02
N ASP A 21 9.64 -13.89 -5.06
CA ASP A 21 10.75 -13.84 -4.10
C ASP A 21 10.41 -13.06 -2.83
N SER A 22 9.22 -12.49 -2.77
CA SER A 22 8.85 -11.64 -1.64
C SER A 22 8.72 -12.43 -0.35
N LYS A 23 9.12 -11.79 0.76
CA LYS A 23 8.97 -12.35 2.10
C LYS A 23 8.32 -11.30 3.00
N TYR A 24 7.20 -11.66 3.60
CA TYR A 24 6.58 -10.82 4.61
C TYR A 24 7.43 -10.84 5.88
N LEU A 25 7.77 -9.66 6.39
CA LEU A 25 8.60 -9.54 7.59
C LEU A 25 7.77 -9.21 8.84
N LYS A 26 7.01 -8.14 8.80
CA LYS A 26 6.20 -7.71 9.93
C LYS A 26 5.25 -6.59 9.55
N LYS A 27 4.27 -6.32 10.41
CA LYS A 27 3.43 -5.12 10.28
C LYS A 27 4.17 -3.91 10.81
N ILE A 28 4.02 -2.76 10.15
CA ILE A 28 4.53 -1.48 10.60
C ILE A 28 3.50 -0.39 10.34
N ASN A 29 3.67 0.75 11.00
CA ASN A 29 2.84 1.92 10.79
C ASN A 29 3.67 3.02 10.13
N LEU A 30 3.18 3.56 9.02
CA LEU A 30 3.77 4.74 8.40
C LEU A 30 3.11 5.98 9.04
N LYS A 31 3.91 6.76 9.77
CA LYS A 31 3.43 7.92 10.52
C LYS A 31 3.27 9.14 9.62
N ASN A 32 2.29 9.97 9.95
CA ASN A 32 2.00 11.25 9.28
C ASN A 32 1.57 11.07 7.82
N PHE A 33 0.90 9.97 7.55
CA PHE A 33 0.22 9.68 6.29
C PHE A 33 -1.16 9.13 6.59
N ARG A 34 -2.07 9.26 5.64
CA ARG A 34 -3.38 8.60 5.70
C ARG A 34 -3.65 7.82 4.43
N LEU A 35 -4.42 6.75 4.54
CA LEU A 35 -4.87 5.94 3.41
C LEU A 35 -6.03 6.65 2.71
N THR A 36 -5.96 6.70 1.39
CA THR A 36 -7.00 7.26 0.54
C THR A 36 -7.29 6.32 -0.62
N PHE A 37 -8.38 6.57 -1.31
CA PHE A 37 -8.70 5.91 -2.58
C PHE A 37 -9.01 7.00 -3.58
N ARG A 38 -8.41 6.92 -4.75
CA ARG A 38 -8.56 7.94 -5.80
C ARG A 38 -8.26 7.41 -7.19
N SER A 39 -8.35 8.28 -8.18
CA SER A 39 -8.18 8.04 -9.61
C SER A 39 -9.36 7.28 -10.22
N LYS A 40 -9.37 7.21 -11.55
CA LYS A 40 -10.38 6.43 -12.28
C LYS A 40 -10.37 4.95 -11.92
N TYR A 41 -9.24 4.47 -11.38
CA TYR A 41 -9.12 3.07 -10.95
C TYR A 41 -9.64 2.84 -9.54
N ARG A 42 -9.94 3.91 -8.81
CA ARG A 42 -10.46 3.84 -7.44
C ARG A 42 -9.54 3.01 -6.55
N ALA A 43 -8.25 3.20 -6.74
CA ALA A 43 -7.20 2.41 -6.09
C ALA A 43 -6.66 3.12 -4.85
N ALA A 44 -6.02 2.32 -3.98
CA ALA A 44 -5.43 2.83 -2.74
C ALA A 44 -4.24 3.74 -3.02
N ASP A 45 -4.13 4.78 -2.22
CA ASP A 45 -3.05 5.74 -2.24
C ASP A 45 -2.80 6.21 -0.80
N ILE A 46 -1.70 6.90 -0.59
CA ILE A 46 -1.40 7.55 0.69
C ILE A 46 -1.07 9.00 0.44
N GLU A 47 -1.39 9.82 1.43
CA GLU A 47 -1.02 11.23 1.40
C GLU A 47 -0.62 11.70 2.78
N THR A 48 0.17 12.76 2.85
CA THR A 48 0.60 13.31 4.12
C THR A 48 -0.59 13.81 4.93
N LYS A 49 -0.61 13.45 6.21
CA LYS A 49 -1.63 13.91 7.15
C LYS A 49 -1.03 13.86 8.55
N LYS A 50 -0.77 15.04 9.12
CA LYS A 50 -0.19 15.15 10.47
C LYS A 50 -1.02 14.36 11.48
N ASN A 51 -0.33 13.64 12.35
CA ASN A 51 -0.93 12.84 13.43
C ASN A 51 -1.80 11.67 12.96
N SER A 52 -1.69 11.28 11.70
CA SER A 52 -2.34 10.08 11.17
C SER A 52 -1.31 8.97 10.99
N ILE A 53 -1.77 7.75 10.83
CA ILE A 53 -0.92 6.60 10.51
C ILE A 53 -1.57 5.76 9.41
N VAL A 54 -0.72 5.11 8.61
CA VAL A 54 -1.16 4.09 7.66
C VAL A 54 -0.55 2.77 8.12
N PRO A 55 -1.37 1.84 8.60
CA PRO A 55 -0.87 0.50 8.91
C PRO A 55 -0.60 -0.25 7.61
N GLY A 56 0.41 -1.10 7.61
CA GLY A 56 0.76 -1.88 6.43
C GLY A 56 1.74 -2.99 6.76
N GLY A 57 2.23 -3.64 5.72
CA GLY A 57 3.17 -4.75 5.82
C GLY A 57 4.52 -4.42 5.23
N LEU A 58 5.56 -4.84 5.91
CA LEU A 58 6.93 -4.73 5.44
C LEU A 58 7.33 -6.04 4.77
N PHE A 59 7.79 -5.95 3.53
CA PHE A 59 8.25 -7.09 2.74
C PHE A 59 9.69 -6.90 2.33
N GLU A 60 10.44 -7.99 2.28
CA GLU A 60 11.70 -8.04 1.57
C GLU A 60 11.42 -8.48 0.14
N ILE A 61 11.94 -7.74 -0.84
CA ILE A 61 11.72 -8.02 -2.25
C ILE A 61 13.03 -8.03 -3.02
N SER A 62 13.07 -8.80 -4.11
CA SER A 62 14.20 -8.84 -5.03
C SER A 62 14.09 -7.74 -6.09
N LYS A 63 15.16 -7.56 -6.87
CA LYS A 63 15.11 -6.66 -8.02
C LYS A 63 14.08 -7.12 -9.05
N SER A 64 13.94 -8.43 -9.23
CA SER A 64 12.92 -9.00 -10.12
C SER A 64 11.51 -8.66 -9.63
N ASP A 65 11.29 -8.77 -8.32
CA ASP A 65 10.01 -8.39 -7.71
C ASP A 65 9.72 -6.91 -7.92
N GLU A 66 10.72 -6.06 -7.72
CA GLU A 66 10.55 -4.61 -7.92
C GLU A 66 10.10 -4.28 -9.34
N LYS A 67 10.70 -4.93 -10.35
CA LYS A 67 10.31 -4.73 -11.75
C LYS A 67 8.85 -5.11 -11.99
N LYS A 68 8.39 -6.18 -11.37
CA LYS A 68 7.00 -6.64 -11.48
C LYS A 68 6.04 -5.68 -10.79
N LEU A 69 6.41 -5.17 -9.61
CA LEU A 69 5.64 -4.16 -8.92
C LEU A 69 5.55 -2.87 -9.75
N ASP A 70 6.66 -2.45 -10.37
CA ASP A 70 6.69 -1.27 -11.22
C ASP A 70 5.67 -1.37 -12.36
N ILE A 71 5.59 -2.54 -12.98
CA ILE A 71 4.61 -2.78 -14.05
C ILE A 71 3.19 -2.75 -13.48
N TYR A 72 2.96 -3.43 -12.37
CA TYR A 72 1.64 -3.48 -11.74
C TYR A 72 1.15 -2.11 -11.32
N GLU A 73 2.03 -1.28 -10.78
CA GLU A 73 1.71 0.06 -10.30
C GLU A 73 1.71 1.12 -11.41
N ASP A 74 2.00 0.72 -12.64
CA ASP A 74 2.15 1.65 -13.76
C ASP A 74 3.15 2.77 -13.40
N TYR A 75 4.28 2.38 -12.86
CA TYR A 75 5.37 3.28 -12.51
C TYR A 75 6.18 3.65 -13.77
N PRO A 76 6.53 4.88 -14.01
CA PRO A 76 6.38 6.07 -13.14
C PRO A 76 5.17 6.95 -13.52
N ILE A 77 4.18 6.42 -14.24
CA ILE A 77 3.08 7.21 -14.79
C ILE A 77 1.97 7.42 -13.75
N LEU A 78 1.38 6.34 -13.24
CA LEU A 78 0.30 6.42 -12.27
C LEU A 78 0.85 6.61 -10.85
N TYR A 79 1.82 5.79 -10.48
CA TYR A 79 2.50 5.85 -9.19
C TYR A 79 3.95 6.25 -9.34
N LYS A 80 4.47 6.92 -8.34
CA LYS A 80 5.91 7.18 -8.16
C LYS A 80 6.38 6.50 -6.89
N LYS A 81 7.69 6.36 -6.73
CA LYS A 81 8.31 5.78 -5.53
C LYS A 81 8.66 6.89 -4.56
N ILE A 82 8.38 6.64 -3.28
CA ILE A 82 8.89 7.45 -2.19
C ILE A 82 9.61 6.54 -1.21
N TYR A 83 10.48 7.13 -0.41
CA TYR A 83 11.32 6.40 0.53
C TYR A 83 11.19 7.03 1.91
N PHE A 84 11.20 6.20 2.92
CA PHE A 84 11.22 6.66 4.31
C PHE A 84 12.14 5.79 5.13
N ILE A 85 12.54 6.30 6.31
CA ILE A 85 13.46 5.59 7.20
C ILE A 85 12.65 5.00 8.35
N TYR A 86 12.88 3.70 8.61
CA TYR A 86 12.29 2.99 9.72
C TYR A 86 13.37 2.09 10.32
N ASN A 87 13.68 2.29 11.61
CA ASN A 87 14.75 1.56 12.30
C ASN A 87 16.08 1.61 11.52
N ASN A 88 16.45 2.80 11.07
CA ASN A 88 17.69 3.07 10.29
C ASN A 88 17.74 2.36 8.93
N LYS A 89 16.64 1.87 8.44
CA LYS A 89 16.56 1.21 7.13
C LYS A 89 15.70 2.01 6.18
N LYS A 90 16.14 2.07 4.93
CA LYS A 90 15.41 2.74 3.85
C LYS A 90 14.33 1.82 3.32
N ILE A 91 13.09 2.30 3.30
CA ILE A 91 11.93 1.54 2.86
C ILE A 91 11.28 2.27 1.69
N MET A 92 10.96 1.53 0.63
CA MET A 92 10.32 2.04 -0.56
C MET A 92 8.81 1.78 -0.49
N THR A 93 8.02 2.74 -0.95
CA THR A 93 6.59 2.53 -1.21
C THR A 93 6.15 3.35 -2.40
N TYR A 94 4.94 3.09 -2.88
CA TYR A 94 4.38 3.81 -4.03
C TYR A 94 3.33 4.81 -3.56
N THR A 95 3.24 5.93 -4.27
CA THR A 95 2.17 6.93 -4.06
C THR A 95 1.79 7.49 -5.42
N MET A 96 0.52 7.84 -5.60
CA MET A 96 0.06 8.35 -6.89
C MET A 96 0.70 9.67 -7.23
N CYS A 97 1.06 9.84 -8.51
CA CYS A 97 1.65 11.08 -9.03
C CYS A 97 0.68 12.25 -8.95
N LYS A 98 -0.60 11.99 -9.25
CA LYS A 98 -1.65 13.01 -9.21
C LYS A 98 -2.60 12.73 -8.07
N LYS A 99 -2.83 13.74 -7.23
CA LYS A 99 -3.77 13.65 -6.11
C LYS A 99 -5.16 14.12 -6.54
N THR A 100 -5.85 13.25 -7.27
CA THR A 100 -7.23 13.52 -7.70
C THR A 100 -8.19 13.46 -6.51
N SER A 101 -9.46 13.76 -6.74
CA SER A 101 -10.48 13.69 -5.69
C SER A 101 -10.59 12.27 -5.13
N PHE A 102 -11.01 12.17 -3.88
CA PHE A 102 -11.27 10.87 -3.25
C PHE A 102 -12.41 10.15 -3.97
N THR A 103 -12.30 8.83 -4.04
CA THR A 103 -13.32 7.95 -4.60
C THR A 103 -13.59 6.82 -3.63
N PHE A 104 -14.75 6.15 -3.77
CA PHE A 104 -14.99 4.90 -3.07
C PHE A 104 -14.32 3.76 -3.85
N PRO A 105 -13.61 2.85 -3.18
CA PRO A 105 -13.09 1.67 -3.86
C PRO A 105 -14.25 0.78 -4.34
N THR A 106 -13.99 -0.04 -5.37
CA THR A 106 -14.95 -1.07 -5.73
C THR A 106 -15.04 -2.08 -4.58
N GLU A 107 -16.19 -2.73 -4.44
CA GLU A 107 -16.37 -3.74 -3.39
C GLU A 107 -15.34 -4.87 -3.51
N LYS A 108 -15.10 -5.34 -4.73
CA LYS A 108 -14.12 -6.39 -5.01
C LYS A 108 -12.72 -5.97 -4.57
N TYR A 109 -12.28 -4.77 -4.94
CA TYR A 109 -10.96 -4.26 -4.58
C TYR A 109 -10.84 -4.05 -3.07
N LEU A 110 -11.86 -3.48 -2.46
CA LEU A 110 -11.88 -3.25 -1.01
C LEU A 110 -11.75 -4.57 -0.24
N ASN A 111 -12.41 -5.63 -0.71
CA ASN A 111 -12.32 -6.95 -0.06
C ASN A 111 -10.91 -7.53 -0.15
N VAL A 112 -10.20 -7.32 -1.27
CA VAL A 112 -8.81 -7.74 -1.41
C VAL A 112 -7.93 -7.02 -0.38
N VAL A 113 -8.11 -5.71 -0.25
CA VAL A 113 -7.35 -4.88 0.71
C VAL A 113 -7.66 -5.31 2.15
N LYS A 114 -8.93 -5.52 2.49
CA LYS A 114 -9.33 -5.96 3.84
C LYS A 114 -8.72 -7.30 4.20
N ARG A 115 -8.67 -8.25 3.28
CA ARG A 115 -8.03 -9.55 3.50
C ARG A 115 -6.54 -9.40 3.79
N GLY A 116 -5.88 -8.46 3.10
CA GLY A 116 -4.47 -8.16 3.37
C GLY A 116 -4.26 -7.65 4.79
N TYR A 117 -5.07 -6.71 5.25
CA TYR A 117 -4.99 -6.21 6.62
C TYR A 117 -5.27 -7.31 7.64
N LYS A 118 -6.23 -8.18 7.36
CA LYS A 118 -6.52 -9.31 8.24
C LYS A 118 -5.34 -10.28 8.30
N ALA A 119 -4.68 -10.54 7.16
CA ALA A 119 -3.54 -11.45 7.08
C ALA A 119 -2.36 -10.99 7.92
N VAL A 120 -2.17 -9.66 8.12
CA VAL A 120 -1.13 -9.11 8.97
C VAL A 120 -1.62 -8.81 10.40
N SER A 121 -2.73 -9.43 10.80
CA SER A 121 -3.30 -9.33 12.15
C SER A 121 -3.83 -7.94 12.54
N TYR A 122 -4.21 -7.14 11.56
CA TYR A 122 -4.98 -5.93 11.84
C TYR A 122 -6.45 -6.30 11.97
N THR A 123 -7.05 -5.96 13.10
CA THR A 123 -8.46 -6.26 13.37
C THR A 123 -9.39 -5.18 12.83
N HIS A 124 -8.81 -4.05 12.40
CA HIS A 124 -9.57 -2.87 12.07
C HIS A 124 -8.88 -2.09 10.95
N LEU A 125 -9.65 -1.68 9.96
CA LEU A 125 -9.16 -0.85 8.86
C LEU A 125 -9.96 0.45 8.83
N THR A 126 -9.29 1.57 9.07
CA THR A 126 -9.88 2.89 8.94
C THR A 126 -9.64 3.43 7.55
N LEU A 127 -10.73 3.69 6.81
CA LEU A 127 -10.69 4.25 5.48
C LEU A 127 -11.21 5.68 5.50
N PRO A 128 -10.67 6.60 4.67
CA PRO A 128 -11.25 7.93 4.54
C PRO A 128 -12.71 7.88 4.13
N THR A 129 -13.09 6.93 3.28
CA THR A 129 -14.45 6.77 2.81
C THR A 129 -15.36 6.14 3.86
N SER A 130 -14.83 5.35 4.79
CA SER A 130 -15.65 4.74 5.84
C SER A 130 -16.01 5.76 6.93
N ASP A 131 -15.27 6.84 7.05
CA ASP A 131 -15.60 7.92 7.97
C ASP A 131 -16.82 8.74 7.50
N LEU A 132 -17.22 8.54 6.27
CA LEU A 132 -18.38 9.20 5.67
C LEU A 132 -19.68 8.42 5.85
N VAL A 133 -19.60 7.25 6.43
CA VAL A 133 -20.72 6.32 6.57
C VAL A 133 -21.34 6.40 7.95
#